data_e70c94a1e4db665eceb249414fa9d002
#
_entry.id   e70c94a1e4db665eceb249414fa9d002
#
_cell.length_a   1.000
_cell.length_b   1.000
_cell.length_c   1.000
_cell.angle_alpha   90.00
_cell.angle_beta   90.00
_cell.angle_gamma   90.00
#
_symmetry.space_group_name_H-M   'P 1'
#
loop_
_entity.id
_entity.type
_entity.pdbx_description
1 polymer ?
#
loop_
_entity_poly.entity_id
_entity_poly.type
_entity_poly.pdbx_seq_one_letter_code
_entity_poly.pdbx_strand_id
1 'polypeptide(L)'
;MPSRKLRLKEIKNMELDKRLFVISDTHFYHTNIIKYCDRPFKDAESMNEAIISNWNNTVGEEDWIIHLGDIVAGVGKQKNEKVKELDKILNGKKIYIRGNHDNSVECVPMYEELCFDFNPEIKIYISHRPEPNFQRKANFHLYGHIHEKKNFLNNAFNCSVEQLNYTPIEISELVEKYYDITQDQFDLL
;
A
#
# COMPACT_ATOMS: atom_id res chain seq x y z
N MET A 1 -23.35 -3.62 2.50
CA MET A 1 -23.24 -3.46 1.04
C MET A 1 -22.30 -4.54 0.53
N PRO A 2 -22.55 -5.20 -0.61
CA PRO A 2 -21.63 -6.24 -1.09
C PRO A 2 -20.27 -5.63 -1.41
N SER A 3 -19.19 -6.28 -0.97
CA SER A 3 -17.80 -5.91 -1.27
C SER A 3 -17.64 -5.73 -2.78
N ARG A 4 -17.27 -4.53 -3.19
CA ARG A 4 -17.05 -4.22 -4.60
C ARG A 4 -15.73 -4.87 -5.01
N LYS A 5 -15.80 -6.08 -5.57
CA LYS A 5 -14.64 -6.66 -6.26
C LYS A 5 -14.29 -5.75 -7.43
N LEU A 6 -13.07 -5.22 -7.45
CA LEU A 6 -12.57 -4.49 -8.61
C LEU A 6 -12.76 -5.40 -9.83
N ARG A 7 -13.51 -4.94 -10.81
CA ARG A 7 -13.64 -5.73 -12.04
C ARG A 7 -12.26 -5.69 -12.70
N LEU A 8 -11.73 -6.84 -13.05
CA LEU A 8 -10.50 -7.03 -13.84
C LEU A 8 -10.36 -6.06 -15.04
N LYS A 9 -11.46 -5.44 -15.51
CA LYS A 9 -11.47 -4.39 -16.53
C LYS A 9 -10.81 -3.08 -16.11
N GLU A 10 -10.85 -2.71 -14.83
CA GLU A 10 -10.27 -1.43 -14.37
C GLU A 10 -8.75 -1.53 -14.24
N ILE A 11 -8.25 -2.70 -13.84
CA ILE A 11 -6.80 -2.99 -13.82
C ILE A 11 -6.27 -3.24 -15.24
N LYS A 12 -7.04 -3.89 -16.12
CA LYS A 12 -6.67 -4.08 -17.54
C LYS A 12 -6.64 -2.79 -18.35
N ASN A 13 -7.27 -1.72 -17.86
CA ASN A 13 -7.20 -0.38 -18.44
C ASN A 13 -6.09 0.48 -17.80
N MET A 14 -5.30 -0.06 -16.86
CA MET A 14 -4.03 0.56 -16.48
C MET A 14 -3.15 0.49 -17.74
N GLU A 15 -2.94 1.65 -18.35
CA GLU A 15 -2.03 1.79 -19.49
C GLU A 15 -0.69 1.18 -19.07
N LEU A 16 -0.28 0.10 -19.74
CA LEU A 16 0.88 -0.75 -19.42
C LEU A 16 2.23 0.00 -19.47
N ASP A 17 2.24 1.26 -19.88
CA ASP A 17 3.39 2.16 -19.97
C ASP A 17 3.53 3.11 -18.77
N LYS A 18 2.63 3.02 -17.77
CA LYS A 18 2.68 3.83 -16.55
C LYS A 18 3.23 3.04 -15.36
N ARG A 19 4.00 3.73 -14.52
CA ARG A 19 4.57 3.13 -13.31
C ARG A 19 3.46 2.85 -12.29
N LEU A 20 3.59 1.76 -11.55
CA LEU A 20 2.67 1.34 -10.51
C LEU A 20 3.39 1.28 -9.17
N PHE A 21 2.98 2.14 -8.26
CA PHE A 21 3.55 2.26 -6.92
C PHE A 21 2.67 1.62 -5.85
N VAL A 22 3.26 1.39 -4.69
CA VAL A 22 2.57 0.86 -3.50
C VAL A 22 3.08 1.52 -2.23
N ILE A 23 2.18 1.69 -1.25
CA ILE A 23 2.46 2.14 0.12
C ILE A 23 1.32 1.70 1.04
N SER A 24 1.57 1.57 2.33
CA SER A 24 0.56 1.23 3.34
C SER A 24 0.78 1.97 4.66
N ASP A 25 -0.26 2.00 5.49
CA ASP A 25 -0.20 2.40 6.90
C ASP A 25 0.39 3.81 7.12
N THR A 26 0.04 4.75 6.26
CA THR A 26 0.50 6.13 6.38
C THR A 26 0.05 6.77 7.70
N HIS A 27 -1.16 6.45 8.16
CA HIS A 27 -1.72 6.96 9.40
C HIS A 27 -1.61 8.48 9.53
N PHE A 28 -1.90 9.22 8.46
CA PHE A 28 -1.88 10.68 8.50
C PHE A 28 -2.67 11.22 9.70
N TYR A 29 -2.15 12.25 10.32
CA TYR A 29 -2.71 12.95 11.50
C TYR A 29 -2.70 12.13 12.81
N HIS A 30 -2.13 10.93 12.84
CA HIS A 30 -2.16 10.05 14.00
C HIS A 30 -0.95 10.25 14.92
N THR A 31 -1.04 11.17 15.89
CA THR A 31 0.07 11.47 16.82
C THR A 31 0.59 10.24 17.56
N ASN A 32 -0.30 9.32 17.97
CA ASN A 32 0.11 8.17 18.78
C ASN A 32 0.89 7.11 17.99
N ILE A 33 0.72 7.01 16.66
CA ILE A 33 1.45 6.03 15.84
C ILE A 33 2.96 6.29 15.89
N ILE A 34 3.37 7.54 16.07
CA ILE A 34 4.77 7.93 16.22
C ILE A 34 5.41 7.18 17.38
N LYS A 35 4.70 7.10 18.52
CA LYS A 35 5.16 6.37 19.70
C LYS A 35 5.00 4.86 19.57
N TYR A 36 3.93 4.39 18.93
CA TYR A 36 3.64 2.96 18.83
C TYR A 36 4.62 2.22 17.92
N CYS A 37 5.06 2.88 16.85
CA CYS A 37 5.95 2.31 15.83
C CYS A 37 7.34 2.99 15.82
N ASP A 38 7.67 3.76 16.87
CA ASP A 38 8.95 4.49 17.00
C ASP A 38 9.34 5.27 15.73
N ARG A 39 8.34 6.00 15.17
CA ARG A 39 8.55 6.79 13.95
C ARG A 39 9.47 7.98 14.22
N PRO A 40 10.41 8.33 13.31
CA PRO A 40 11.43 9.36 13.52
C PRO A 40 10.89 10.79 13.34
N PHE A 41 9.71 11.08 13.88
CA PHE A 41 9.05 12.39 13.77
C PHE A 41 8.72 12.95 15.16
N LYS A 42 8.82 14.27 15.29
CA LYS A 42 8.51 14.96 16.55
C LYS A 42 7.00 15.04 16.83
N ASP A 43 6.19 15.14 15.77
CA ASP A 43 4.74 15.31 15.81
C ASP A 43 4.08 14.82 14.50
N ALA A 44 2.73 14.76 14.50
CA ALA A 44 1.96 14.31 13.34
C ALA A 44 2.07 15.28 12.14
N GLU A 45 2.31 16.57 12.37
CA GLU A 45 2.45 17.57 11.31
C GLU A 45 3.74 17.31 10.52
N SER A 46 4.88 17.21 11.19
CA SER A 46 6.17 16.88 10.54
C SER A 46 6.17 15.50 9.88
N MET A 47 5.46 14.53 10.45
CA MET A 47 5.25 13.21 9.82
C MET A 47 4.44 13.34 8.52
N ASN A 48 3.34 14.08 8.54
CA ASN A 48 2.50 14.29 7.37
C ASN A 48 3.26 14.99 6.24
N GLU A 49 3.97 16.08 6.57
CA GLU A 49 4.78 16.84 5.61
C GLU A 49 5.83 15.95 4.94
N ALA A 50 6.54 15.13 5.73
CA ALA A 50 7.55 14.23 5.20
C ALA A 50 6.96 13.18 4.26
N ILE A 51 5.84 12.52 4.66
CA ILE A 51 5.20 11.50 3.81
C ILE A 51 4.64 12.13 2.54
N ILE A 52 3.98 13.29 2.62
CA ILE A 52 3.45 14.01 1.44
C ILE A 52 4.59 14.39 0.48
N SER A 53 5.69 14.94 1.02
CA SER A 53 6.85 15.32 0.23
C SER A 53 7.48 14.11 -0.46
N ASN A 54 7.73 13.02 0.27
CA ASN A 54 8.29 11.79 -0.28
C ASN A 54 7.39 11.18 -1.37
N TRP A 55 6.08 11.15 -1.10
CA TRP A 55 5.09 10.67 -2.07
C TRP A 55 5.14 11.48 -3.37
N ASN A 56 5.01 12.80 -3.28
CA ASN A 56 4.92 13.67 -4.46
C ASN A 56 6.26 13.81 -5.22
N ASN A 57 7.39 13.57 -4.55
CA ASN A 57 8.70 13.51 -5.22
C ASN A 57 8.92 12.18 -5.95
N THR A 58 8.19 11.12 -5.60
CA THR A 58 8.35 9.76 -6.14
C THR A 58 7.31 9.43 -7.19
N VAL A 59 6.04 9.75 -6.91
CA VAL A 59 4.89 9.43 -7.75
C VAL A 59 4.54 10.63 -8.62
N GLY A 60 4.52 10.44 -9.94
CA GLY A 60 4.07 11.46 -10.89
C GLY A 60 2.54 11.53 -10.98
N GLU A 61 2.02 12.62 -11.56
CA GLU A 61 0.57 12.87 -11.69
C GLU A 61 -0.15 11.79 -12.52
N GLU A 62 0.53 11.21 -13.51
CA GLU A 62 -0.02 10.19 -14.40
C GLU A 62 0.25 8.76 -13.94
N ASP A 63 1.11 8.55 -12.95
CA ASP A 63 1.42 7.23 -12.39
C ASP A 63 0.23 6.65 -11.63
N TRP A 64 0.24 5.34 -11.43
CA TRP A 64 -0.71 4.66 -10.57
C TRP A 64 -0.10 4.36 -9.20
N ILE A 65 -0.90 4.44 -8.15
CA ILE A 65 -0.48 4.04 -6.81
C ILE A 65 -1.61 3.30 -6.08
N ILE A 66 -1.25 2.19 -5.43
CA ILE A 66 -2.15 1.44 -4.57
C ILE A 66 -1.77 1.71 -3.12
N HIS A 67 -2.69 2.32 -2.37
CA HIS A 67 -2.55 2.46 -0.91
C HIS A 67 -3.24 1.28 -0.22
N LEU A 68 -2.48 0.51 0.55
CA LEU A 68 -2.95 -0.75 1.13
C LEU A 68 -3.74 -0.60 2.44
N GLY A 69 -4.23 0.60 2.73
CA GLY A 69 -5.10 0.86 3.88
C GLY A 69 -4.43 1.57 5.04
N ASP A 70 -5.27 1.93 6.01
CA ASP A 70 -4.92 2.74 7.19
C ASP A 70 -4.33 4.11 6.79
N ILE A 71 -5.13 4.86 5.99
CA ILE A 71 -4.73 6.15 5.43
C ILE A 71 -4.67 7.23 6.51
N VAL A 72 -5.78 7.42 7.24
CA VAL A 72 -5.97 8.49 8.22
C VAL A 72 -6.47 7.93 9.54
N ALA A 73 -5.87 8.35 10.66
CA ALA A 73 -6.34 8.00 11.99
C ALA A 73 -6.26 9.19 12.96
N GLY A 74 -6.90 9.07 14.12
CA GLY A 74 -6.82 10.07 15.18
C GLY A 74 -7.67 11.35 14.98
N VAL A 75 -8.44 11.49 13.90
CA VAL A 75 -9.19 12.71 13.54
C VAL A 75 -10.71 12.63 13.77
N GLY A 76 -11.21 11.54 14.34
CA GLY A 76 -12.62 11.36 14.66
C GLY A 76 -13.54 11.57 13.44
N LYS A 77 -14.52 12.49 13.58
CA LYS A 77 -15.53 12.77 12.53
C LYS A 77 -14.96 13.44 11.27
N GLN A 78 -13.77 14.01 11.32
CA GLN A 78 -13.14 14.72 10.19
C GLN A 78 -12.46 13.75 9.19
N LYS A 79 -12.50 12.43 9.41
CA LYS A 79 -11.75 11.45 8.62
C LYS A 79 -12.03 11.58 7.11
N ASN A 80 -13.29 11.64 6.70
CA ASN A 80 -13.64 11.77 5.29
C ASN A 80 -13.16 13.09 4.66
N GLU A 81 -13.17 14.18 5.43
CA GLU A 81 -12.64 15.47 4.99
C GLU A 81 -11.12 15.38 4.77
N LYS A 82 -10.40 14.83 5.76
CA LYS A 82 -8.94 14.65 5.67
C LYS A 82 -8.51 13.71 4.55
N VAL A 83 -9.24 12.61 4.32
CA VAL A 83 -8.97 11.73 3.16
C VAL A 83 -9.18 12.47 1.85
N LYS A 84 -10.24 13.28 1.70
CA LYS A 84 -10.48 14.09 0.49
C LYS A 84 -9.41 15.15 0.26
N GLU A 85 -8.91 15.79 1.34
CA GLU A 85 -7.80 16.75 1.26
C GLU A 85 -6.55 16.07 0.72
N LEU A 86 -6.17 14.92 1.31
CA LEU A 86 -5.01 14.14 0.90
C LEU A 86 -5.15 13.63 -0.54
N ASP A 87 -6.33 13.11 -0.92
CA ASP A 87 -6.58 12.61 -2.27
C ASP A 87 -6.35 13.67 -3.36
N LYS A 88 -6.54 14.96 -3.04
CA LYS A 88 -6.31 16.08 -3.95
C LYS A 88 -4.85 16.50 -4.04
N ILE A 89 -4.09 16.42 -2.96
CA ILE A 89 -2.71 16.95 -2.90
C ILE A 89 -1.65 15.88 -3.16
N LEU A 90 -1.98 14.60 -3.03
CA LEU A 90 -1.09 13.49 -3.33
C LEU A 90 -1.15 13.19 -4.83
N ASN A 91 0.00 13.08 -5.47
CA ASN A 91 0.12 12.77 -6.90
C ASN A 91 -0.37 11.35 -7.24
N GLY A 92 -0.66 11.13 -8.52
CA GLY A 92 -0.99 9.84 -9.10
C GLY A 92 -2.47 9.47 -9.07
N LYS A 93 -2.82 8.46 -9.83
CA LYS A 93 -4.15 7.83 -9.90
C LYS A 93 -4.24 6.78 -8.80
N LYS A 94 -5.01 7.08 -7.76
CA LYS A 94 -5.01 6.30 -6.51
C LYS A 94 -6.05 5.18 -6.49
N ILE A 95 -5.63 4.01 -6.04
CA ILE A 95 -6.49 2.87 -5.69
C ILE A 95 -6.33 2.63 -4.20
N TYR A 96 -7.43 2.49 -3.46
CA TYR A 96 -7.41 2.33 -2.02
C TYR A 96 -7.91 0.95 -1.60
N ILE A 97 -7.08 0.21 -0.87
CA ILE A 97 -7.47 -0.98 -0.12
C ILE A 97 -7.95 -0.54 1.26
N ARG A 98 -8.94 -1.21 1.81
CA ARG A 98 -9.50 -0.90 3.11
C ARG A 98 -8.64 -1.48 4.23
N GLY A 99 -8.11 -0.60 5.08
CA GLY A 99 -7.49 -0.97 6.34
C GLY A 99 -8.51 -1.05 7.49
N ASN A 100 -8.07 -1.53 8.63
CA ASN A 100 -8.96 -1.64 9.80
C ASN A 100 -9.33 -0.27 10.41
N HIS A 101 -8.52 0.75 10.19
CA HIS A 101 -8.84 2.12 10.56
C HIS A 101 -9.71 2.84 9.54
N ASP A 102 -9.96 2.28 8.35
CA ASP A 102 -10.70 2.95 7.26
C ASP A 102 -12.21 2.63 7.22
N ASN A 103 -12.76 1.92 8.20
CA ASN A 103 -14.16 1.48 8.20
C ASN A 103 -15.19 2.60 8.02
N SER A 104 -14.87 3.84 8.42
CA SER A 104 -15.73 5.02 8.26
C SER A 104 -15.38 5.89 7.05
N VAL A 105 -14.45 5.45 6.19
CA VAL A 105 -14.11 6.16 4.96
C VAL A 105 -15.09 5.79 3.86
N GLU A 106 -15.84 6.79 3.39
CA GLU A 106 -16.88 6.64 2.36
C GLU A 106 -16.69 7.61 1.18
N CYS A 107 -15.75 8.53 1.32
CA CYS A 107 -15.53 9.63 0.37
C CYS A 107 -14.76 9.25 -0.89
N VAL A 108 -14.06 8.10 -0.85
CA VAL A 108 -13.33 7.50 -1.98
C VAL A 108 -13.72 6.02 -2.10
N PRO A 109 -13.67 5.44 -3.32
CA PRO A 109 -13.87 3.99 -3.48
C PRO A 109 -12.77 3.22 -2.76
N MET A 110 -13.14 2.22 -1.95
CA MET A 110 -12.21 1.33 -1.28
C MET A 110 -12.52 -0.13 -1.61
N TYR A 111 -11.47 -0.93 -1.75
CA TYR A 111 -11.54 -2.35 -2.08
C TYR A 111 -11.02 -3.18 -0.92
N GLU A 112 -11.55 -4.39 -0.73
CA GLU A 112 -11.09 -5.29 0.33
C GLU A 112 -9.76 -5.96 -0.04
N GLU A 113 -9.62 -6.34 -1.31
CA GLU A 113 -8.45 -7.00 -1.87
C GLU A 113 -8.36 -6.77 -3.38
N LEU A 114 -7.16 -6.94 -3.94
CA LEU A 114 -6.89 -6.95 -5.37
C LEU A 114 -6.11 -8.21 -5.76
N CYS A 115 -6.31 -8.67 -6.99
CA CYS A 115 -5.50 -9.73 -7.57
C CYS A 115 -5.39 -9.51 -9.07
N PHE A 116 -4.15 -9.46 -9.59
CA PHE A 116 -3.89 -9.21 -11.01
C PHE A 116 -2.60 -9.88 -11.48
N ASP A 117 -2.51 -10.14 -12.78
CA ASP A 117 -1.30 -10.64 -13.40
C ASP A 117 -0.39 -9.44 -13.68
N PHE A 118 0.77 -9.40 -13.00
CA PHE A 118 1.80 -8.36 -13.20
C PHE A 118 2.57 -8.62 -14.51
N ASN A 119 2.90 -9.88 -14.72
CA ASN A 119 3.47 -10.40 -15.97
C ASN A 119 3.03 -11.88 -16.16
N PRO A 120 3.44 -12.59 -17.21
CA PRO A 120 3.03 -13.98 -17.43
C PRO A 120 3.38 -14.97 -16.31
N GLU A 121 4.41 -14.67 -15.51
CA GLU A 121 4.93 -15.56 -14.46
C GLU A 121 4.48 -15.10 -13.06
N ILE A 122 4.24 -13.81 -12.88
CA ILE A 122 3.97 -13.21 -11.56
C ILE A 122 2.55 -12.68 -11.48
N LYS A 123 1.80 -13.30 -10.59
CA LYS A 123 0.48 -12.86 -10.18
C LYS A 123 0.55 -12.27 -8.79
N ILE A 124 0.09 -11.04 -8.62
CA ILE A 124 0.14 -10.30 -7.36
C ILE A 124 -1.22 -10.32 -6.69
N TYR A 125 -1.22 -10.66 -5.40
CA TYR A 125 -2.34 -10.49 -4.48
C TYR A 125 -2.03 -9.33 -3.54
N ILE A 126 -3.01 -8.45 -3.33
CA ILE A 126 -2.89 -7.27 -2.46
C ILE A 126 -4.04 -7.28 -1.44
N SER A 127 -3.70 -7.12 -0.17
CA SER A 127 -4.65 -6.93 0.92
C SER A 127 -4.02 -6.07 2.02
N HIS A 128 -4.85 -5.48 2.89
CA HIS A 128 -4.30 -4.73 4.01
C HIS A 128 -3.56 -5.64 5.01
N ARG A 129 -4.16 -6.79 5.35
CA ARG A 129 -3.56 -7.74 6.31
C ARG A 129 -2.76 -8.82 5.60
N PRO A 130 -1.68 -9.35 6.24
CA PRO A 130 -1.00 -10.53 5.73
C PRO A 130 -1.97 -11.72 5.65
N GLU A 131 -1.98 -12.41 4.50
CA GLU A 131 -2.81 -13.60 4.25
C GLU A 131 -1.90 -14.84 4.13
N PRO A 132 -1.81 -15.70 5.15
CA PRO A 132 -0.92 -16.86 5.14
C PRO A 132 -1.17 -17.87 4.02
N ASN A 133 -2.37 -17.90 3.46
CA ASN A 133 -2.75 -18.81 2.38
C ASN A 133 -2.88 -18.12 1.02
N PHE A 134 -2.21 -16.98 0.83
CA PHE A 134 -2.32 -16.20 -0.41
C PHE A 134 -1.89 -16.98 -1.65
N GLN A 135 -1.04 -18.03 -1.52
CA GLN A 135 -0.57 -18.87 -2.62
C GLN A 135 -1.72 -19.57 -3.37
N ARG A 136 -2.90 -19.66 -2.78
CA ARG A 136 -4.12 -20.11 -3.45
C ARG A 136 -4.67 -19.11 -4.46
N LYS A 137 -4.24 -17.83 -4.36
CA LYS A 137 -4.72 -16.71 -5.18
C LYS A 137 -3.65 -16.20 -6.15
N ALA A 138 -2.38 -16.18 -5.72
CA ALA A 138 -1.27 -15.55 -6.43
C ALA A 138 0.07 -16.15 -5.96
N ASN A 139 1.16 -15.84 -6.66
CA ASN A 139 2.51 -16.24 -6.25
C ASN A 139 3.33 -15.13 -5.60
N PHE A 140 2.80 -13.91 -5.52
CA PHE A 140 3.38 -12.79 -4.80
C PHE A 140 2.32 -12.02 -4.01
N HIS A 141 2.63 -11.60 -2.77
CA HIS A 141 1.68 -10.90 -1.90
C HIS A 141 2.24 -9.58 -1.37
N LEU A 142 1.50 -8.48 -1.57
CA LEU A 142 1.78 -7.19 -1.00
C LEU A 142 0.74 -6.88 0.09
N TYR A 143 1.20 -6.50 1.28
CA TYR A 143 0.33 -6.24 2.43
C TYR A 143 0.90 -5.14 3.33
N GLY A 144 0.15 -4.70 4.33
CA GLY A 144 0.54 -3.75 5.36
C GLY A 144 0.23 -4.27 6.77
N HIS A 145 -0.33 -3.41 7.61
CA HIS A 145 -0.89 -3.70 8.93
C HIS A 145 0.10 -4.05 10.05
N ILE A 146 1.24 -4.64 9.75
CA ILE A 146 2.19 -5.09 10.77
C ILE A 146 3.33 -4.10 11.02
N HIS A 147 3.30 -2.94 10.35
CA HIS A 147 4.19 -1.80 10.56
C HIS A 147 5.68 -2.17 10.51
N GLU A 148 6.41 -1.90 11.61
CA GLU A 148 7.85 -2.16 11.76
C GLU A 148 8.21 -3.65 11.87
N LYS A 149 7.22 -4.53 12.01
CA LYS A 149 7.48 -5.97 12.17
C LYS A 149 8.03 -6.58 10.89
N LYS A 150 8.99 -7.47 11.04
CA LYS A 150 9.58 -8.19 9.92
C LYS A 150 8.54 -9.02 9.17
N ASN A 151 8.71 -9.08 7.86
CA ASN A 151 7.96 -10.00 7.02
C ASN A 151 8.19 -11.45 7.47
N PHE A 152 7.11 -12.23 7.58
CA PHE A 152 7.13 -13.64 7.99
C PHE A 152 6.55 -14.59 6.92
N LEU A 153 6.17 -14.06 5.78
CA LEU A 153 5.63 -14.81 4.65
C LEU A 153 6.65 -14.85 3.51
N ASN A 154 6.85 -16.03 2.94
CA ASN A 154 7.65 -16.19 1.72
C ASN A 154 6.89 -15.60 0.52
N ASN A 155 7.60 -15.05 -0.46
CA ASN A 155 7.05 -14.39 -1.64
C ASN A 155 6.01 -13.32 -1.27
N ALA A 156 6.29 -12.54 -0.25
CA ALA A 156 5.42 -11.48 0.21
C ALA A 156 6.23 -10.31 0.74
N PHE A 157 5.66 -9.10 0.70
CA PHE A 157 6.31 -7.91 1.21
C PHE A 157 5.36 -7.06 2.05
N ASN A 158 5.86 -6.59 3.20
CA ASN A 158 5.19 -5.64 4.06
C ASN A 158 5.43 -4.21 3.53
N CYS A 159 4.39 -3.59 2.96
CA CYS A 159 4.43 -2.26 2.36
C CYS A 159 4.14 -1.13 3.36
N SER A 160 4.14 -1.39 4.67
CA SER A 160 3.97 -0.33 5.67
C SER A 160 5.08 0.70 5.56
N VAL A 161 4.78 1.96 5.79
CA VAL A 161 5.71 3.09 5.61
C VAL A 161 7.03 2.92 6.36
N GLU A 162 7.03 2.22 7.49
CA GLU A 162 8.23 1.92 8.28
C GLU A 162 9.23 1.04 7.51
N GLN A 163 8.74 0.14 6.64
CA GLN A 163 9.57 -0.72 5.79
C GLN A 163 10.07 -0.01 4.54
N LEU A 164 9.40 1.08 4.16
CA LEU A 164 9.63 1.84 2.93
C LEU A 164 10.31 3.20 3.17
N ASN A 165 10.82 3.43 4.38
CA ASN A 165 11.37 4.72 4.76
C ASN A 165 10.43 5.90 4.41
N TYR A 166 9.12 5.71 4.67
CA TYR A 166 8.06 6.71 4.45
C TYR A 166 7.92 7.18 2.99
N THR A 167 8.32 6.36 2.02
CA THR A 167 8.35 6.69 0.58
C THR A 167 7.64 5.60 -0.21
N PRO A 168 6.72 5.91 -1.14
CA PRO A 168 6.16 4.91 -2.05
C PRO A 168 7.26 4.19 -2.84
N ILE A 169 7.06 2.90 -3.11
CA ILE A 169 7.97 2.10 -3.92
C ILE A 169 7.28 1.59 -5.18
N GLU A 170 7.99 1.51 -6.29
CA GLU A 170 7.48 0.90 -7.51
C GLU A 170 7.37 -0.62 -7.35
N ILE A 171 6.25 -1.21 -7.80
CA ILE A 171 6.03 -2.67 -7.65
C ILE A 171 7.08 -3.48 -8.41
N SER A 172 7.56 -2.98 -9.55
CA SER A 172 8.65 -3.60 -10.32
C SER A 172 9.92 -3.81 -9.49
N GLU A 173 10.32 -2.81 -8.69
CA GLU A 173 11.48 -2.91 -7.80
C GLU A 173 11.30 -3.98 -6.72
N LEU A 174 10.08 -4.11 -6.18
CA LEU A 174 9.77 -5.15 -5.20
C LEU A 174 9.82 -6.55 -5.81
N VAL A 175 9.27 -6.69 -7.01
CA VAL A 175 9.25 -7.96 -7.75
C VAL A 175 10.68 -8.38 -8.07
N GLU A 176 11.50 -7.52 -8.65
CA GLU A 176 12.91 -7.82 -8.97
C GLU A 176 13.68 -8.25 -7.72
N LYS A 177 13.57 -7.51 -6.63
CA LYS A 177 14.31 -7.78 -5.39
C LYS A 177 13.92 -9.09 -4.71
N TYR A 178 12.64 -9.49 -4.77
CA TYR A 178 12.14 -10.67 -4.06
C TYR A 178 12.05 -11.91 -4.93
N TYR A 179 11.95 -11.78 -6.24
CA TYR A 179 11.94 -12.90 -7.15
C TYR A 179 13.34 -13.56 -7.22
N ASP A 180 14.41 -12.77 -7.28
CA ASP A 180 15.79 -13.26 -7.29
C ASP A 180 16.19 -13.99 -5.99
N ILE A 181 15.71 -13.50 -4.83
CA ILE A 181 15.96 -14.14 -3.53
C ILE A 181 15.32 -15.54 -3.45
N THR A 182 14.18 -15.76 -4.11
CA THR A 182 13.50 -17.06 -4.10
C THR A 182 14.14 -18.08 -5.02
N GLN A 183 14.74 -17.69 -6.13
CA GLN A 183 15.49 -18.61 -7.02
C GLN A 183 16.79 -19.08 -6.37
N ASP A 184 17.57 -18.19 -5.78
CA ASP A 184 18.82 -18.54 -5.10
C ASP A 184 18.61 -19.49 -3.89
N GLN A 185 17.43 -19.48 -3.27
CA GLN A 185 17.09 -20.41 -2.19
C GLN A 185 16.63 -21.78 -2.70
N PHE A 186 16.08 -21.89 -3.92
CA PHE A 186 15.71 -23.16 -4.52
C PHE A 186 16.91 -23.90 -5.13
N ASP A 187 17.94 -23.19 -5.58
CA ASP A 187 19.16 -23.79 -6.12
C ASP A 187 20.13 -24.29 -5.01
N LEU A 188 19.78 -24.05 -3.73
CA LEU A 188 20.53 -24.53 -2.55
C LEU A 188 19.85 -25.70 -1.81
N LEU A 189 18.72 -26.23 -2.34
CA LEU A 189 18.02 -27.43 -1.86
C LEU A 189 18.04 -28.56 -2.89
#